data_4ed7cf4ea807ddb73d8ed23c2aff5029
#
_entry.id   4ed7cf4ea807ddb73d8ed23c2aff5029
#
_cell.length_a   1.000
_cell.length_b   1.000
_cell.length_c   1.000
_cell.angle_alpha   90.00
_cell.angle_beta   90.00
_cell.angle_gamma   90.00
#
_symmetry.space_group_name_H-M   'P 1'
#
loop_
_entity.id
_entity.type
_entity.pdbx_description
1 polymer ?
#
loop_
_entity_poly.entity_id
_entity_poly.type
_entity_poly.pdbx_seq_one_letter_code
_entity_poly.pdbx_strand_id
1 'polypeptide(L)'
;EVRRFGLEDKVAELSRRLGIPVVTSFMGRGLLADQDAPLMGTYMGLAGLPEVSALVEDSDGLFLVGVIISDTNFAVSGKHIDLRHTIQALEARVTMGYHTYADIPLDALIDGLLARVPHADAHFTVDRPAFPHGLQADEATIAPADIACAVNDLMAAHGKLPIASDMGDCLFTAMDIEHTALVAPGYYATMGFGVPAGLGVQAATGQRPLILVGDGAFQMTGW
;
A
#
# COMPACT_ATOMS: atom_id res chain seq x y z
N GLU A 1 -2.39 -9.64 3.77
CA GLU A 1 -2.01 -11.08 3.78
C GLU A 1 -1.25 -11.51 2.51
N VAL A 2 -1.39 -10.79 1.39
CA VAL A 2 -0.74 -11.15 0.11
C VAL A 2 0.76 -11.42 0.30
N ARG A 3 1.49 -10.46 0.92
CA ARG A 3 2.93 -10.62 1.22
C ARG A 3 3.22 -11.78 2.18
N ARG A 4 2.36 -11.98 3.17
CA ARG A 4 2.53 -13.07 4.14
C ARG A 4 2.56 -14.44 3.49
N PHE A 5 1.82 -14.60 2.39
CA PHE A 5 1.72 -15.87 1.67
C PHE A 5 2.51 -15.90 0.36
N GLY A 6 3.30 -14.87 0.06
CA GLY A 6 4.13 -14.80 -1.15
C GLY A 6 3.31 -14.79 -2.44
N LEU A 7 2.21 -14.05 -2.46
CA LEU A 7 1.25 -14.05 -3.57
C LEU A 7 1.37 -12.81 -4.47
N GLU A 8 2.39 -11.98 -4.29
CA GLU A 8 2.56 -10.72 -5.01
C GLU A 8 2.52 -10.91 -6.53
N ASP A 9 3.33 -11.84 -7.06
CA ASP A 9 3.41 -12.14 -8.50
C ASP A 9 2.06 -12.61 -9.04
N LYS A 10 1.38 -13.47 -8.29
CA LYS A 10 0.08 -14.04 -8.68
C LYS A 10 -1.02 -12.99 -8.68
N VAL A 11 -1.03 -12.09 -7.71
CA VAL A 11 -2.00 -10.99 -7.65
C VAL A 11 -1.74 -9.98 -8.76
N ALA A 12 -0.48 -9.65 -9.04
CA ALA A 12 -0.11 -8.80 -10.17
C ALA A 12 -0.56 -9.43 -11.50
N GLU A 13 -0.30 -10.72 -11.70
CA GLU A 13 -0.73 -11.44 -12.90
C GLU A 13 -2.25 -11.48 -13.02
N LEU A 14 -2.98 -11.75 -11.92
CA LEU A 14 -4.44 -11.79 -11.95
C LEU A 14 -5.03 -10.43 -12.35
N SER A 15 -4.50 -9.33 -11.80
CA SER A 15 -4.97 -7.99 -12.14
C SER A 15 -4.74 -7.63 -13.61
N ARG A 16 -3.59 -8.02 -14.17
CA ARG A 16 -3.31 -7.85 -15.61
C ARG A 16 -4.28 -8.64 -16.48
N ARG A 17 -4.51 -9.92 -16.15
CA ARG A 17 -5.45 -10.76 -16.90
C ARG A 17 -6.88 -10.26 -16.85
N LEU A 18 -7.29 -9.74 -15.71
CA LEU A 18 -8.62 -9.14 -15.54
C LEU A 18 -8.72 -7.76 -16.20
N GLY A 19 -7.59 -7.10 -16.48
CA GLY A 19 -7.57 -5.73 -17.01
C GLY A 19 -8.14 -4.71 -16.01
N ILE A 20 -7.97 -4.94 -14.71
CA ILE A 20 -8.51 -4.07 -13.65
C ILE A 20 -7.38 -3.37 -12.87
N PRO A 21 -7.62 -2.14 -12.42
CA PRO A 21 -6.65 -1.42 -11.59
C PRO A 21 -6.49 -2.05 -10.21
N VAL A 22 -5.32 -1.86 -9.63
CA VAL A 22 -5.02 -2.27 -8.25
C VAL A 22 -4.76 -1.05 -7.39
N VAL A 23 -5.37 -1.04 -6.23
CA VAL A 23 -5.13 -0.07 -5.17
C VAL A 23 -4.70 -0.83 -3.92
N THR A 24 -3.65 -0.39 -3.27
CA THR A 24 -3.27 -0.97 -1.97
C THR A 24 -4.06 -0.32 -0.84
N SER A 25 -4.31 -1.06 0.23
CA SER A 25 -4.75 -0.45 1.48
C SER A 25 -3.59 0.30 2.15
N PHE A 26 -3.90 1.16 3.12
CA PHE A 26 -2.90 1.89 3.88
C PHE A 26 -1.81 0.96 4.47
N MET A 27 -2.20 -0.13 5.11
CA MET A 27 -1.27 -1.14 5.62
C MET A 27 -0.57 -1.96 4.53
N GLY A 28 -1.10 -1.95 3.31
CA GLY A 28 -0.54 -2.63 2.14
C GLY A 28 0.35 -1.74 1.28
N ARG A 29 0.57 -0.50 1.66
CA ARG A 29 1.40 0.43 0.89
C ARG A 29 2.78 -0.15 0.61
N GLY A 30 3.25 -0.02 -0.62
CA GLY A 30 4.50 -0.63 -1.08
C GLY A 30 4.40 -2.11 -1.46
N LEU A 31 3.23 -2.75 -1.25
CA LEU A 31 2.94 -4.06 -1.82
C LEU A 31 2.99 -3.95 -3.34
N LEU A 32 3.41 -4.75 -4.13
CA LEU A 32 3.47 -4.70 -5.61
C LEU A 32 4.30 -3.55 -6.19
N ALA A 33 5.12 -2.84 -5.39
CA ALA A 33 5.94 -1.75 -5.88
C ALA A 33 6.98 -2.20 -6.92
N ASP A 34 7.46 -3.44 -6.77
CA ASP A 34 8.46 -4.07 -7.63
C ASP A 34 7.81 -5.02 -8.67
N GLN A 35 6.48 -5.02 -8.76
CA GLN A 35 5.72 -5.88 -9.66
C GLN A 35 5.22 -5.11 -10.87
N ASP A 36 5.13 -5.79 -12.01
CA ASP A 36 4.41 -5.28 -13.18
C ASP A 36 2.91 -5.41 -12.94
N ALA A 37 2.35 -4.49 -12.17
CA ALA A 37 0.93 -4.44 -11.82
C ALA A 37 0.34 -3.07 -12.18
N PRO A 38 -0.96 -2.99 -12.53
CA PRO A 38 -1.67 -1.73 -12.79
C PRO A 38 -1.96 -1.00 -11.46
N LEU A 39 -0.90 -0.74 -10.69
CA LEU A 39 -0.97 -0.12 -9.37
C LEU A 39 -1.25 1.38 -9.50
N MET A 40 -2.36 1.84 -8.92
CA MET A 40 -2.84 3.22 -8.98
C MET A 40 -2.40 4.06 -7.79
N GLY A 41 -2.24 3.44 -6.64
CA GLY A 41 -1.88 4.15 -5.42
C GLY A 41 -2.32 3.41 -4.15
N THR A 42 -2.41 4.17 -3.07
CA THR A 42 -2.84 3.68 -1.76
C THR A 42 -4.14 4.37 -1.36
N TYR A 43 -5.15 3.57 -1.02
CA TYR A 43 -6.43 4.10 -0.53
C TYR A 43 -6.29 4.55 0.93
N MET A 44 -6.65 5.80 1.18
CA MET A 44 -6.65 6.40 2.51
C MET A 44 -7.95 7.22 2.75
N GLY A 45 -9.00 6.92 2.03
CA GLY A 45 -10.27 7.67 2.13
C GLY A 45 -10.06 9.18 1.97
N LEU A 46 -10.59 9.96 2.89
CA LEU A 46 -10.49 11.43 2.85
C LEU A 46 -9.07 11.99 2.99
N ALA A 47 -8.14 11.20 3.50
CA ALA A 47 -6.73 11.61 3.66
C ALA A 47 -5.87 11.24 2.45
N GLY A 48 -6.43 10.54 1.46
CA GLY A 48 -5.74 10.09 0.26
C GLY A 48 -5.94 11.00 -0.93
N LEU A 49 -5.37 10.59 -2.05
CA LEU A 49 -5.57 11.26 -3.33
C LEU A 49 -7.03 11.08 -3.78
N PRO A 50 -7.73 12.16 -4.17
CA PRO A 50 -9.13 12.09 -4.57
C PRO A 50 -9.39 11.09 -5.70
N GLU A 51 -8.48 10.98 -6.66
CA GLU A 51 -8.58 10.08 -7.81
C GLU A 51 -8.53 8.61 -7.38
N VAL A 52 -7.68 8.29 -6.39
CA VAL A 52 -7.58 6.94 -5.83
C VAL A 52 -8.82 6.62 -4.99
N SER A 53 -9.30 7.60 -4.22
CA SER A 53 -10.52 7.43 -3.41
C SER A 53 -11.73 7.21 -4.30
N ALA A 54 -11.92 8.01 -5.35
CA ALA A 54 -13.00 7.86 -6.32
C ALA A 54 -12.96 6.49 -7.01
N LEU A 55 -11.76 6.03 -7.42
CA LEU A 55 -11.60 4.72 -8.04
C LEU A 55 -12.11 3.57 -7.16
N VAL A 56 -11.94 3.68 -5.85
CA VAL A 56 -12.38 2.66 -4.88
C VAL A 56 -13.86 2.84 -4.52
N GLU A 57 -14.27 4.06 -4.20
CA GLU A 57 -15.60 4.36 -3.65
C GLU A 57 -16.71 4.33 -4.71
N ASP A 58 -16.40 4.70 -5.96
CA ASP A 58 -17.33 4.69 -7.09
C ASP A 58 -17.30 3.34 -7.85
N SER A 59 -16.55 2.37 -7.38
CA SER A 59 -16.44 1.05 -8.03
C SER A 59 -17.75 0.26 -7.93
N ASP A 60 -18.20 -0.33 -9.03
CA ASP A 60 -19.34 -1.26 -9.07
C ASP A 60 -19.09 -2.55 -8.26
N GLY A 61 -17.84 -2.86 -7.97
CA GLY A 61 -17.45 -4.01 -7.17
C GLY A 61 -15.97 -3.99 -6.82
N LEU A 62 -15.66 -4.39 -5.59
CA LEU A 62 -14.30 -4.46 -5.08
C LEU A 62 -13.91 -5.90 -4.78
N PHE A 63 -12.70 -6.27 -5.17
CA PHE A 63 -12.08 -7.50 -4.75
C PHE A 63 -10.99 -7.20 -3.71
N LEU A 64 -11.30 -7.42 -2.44
CA LEU A 64 -10.43 -7.20 -1.30
C LEU A 64 -9.59 -8.46 -1.04
N VAL A 65 -8.36 -8.47 -1.53
CA VAL A 65 -7.44 -9.61 -1.43
C VAL A 65 -6.53 -9.45 -0.23
N GLY A 66 -6.78 -10.22 0.82
CA GLY A 66 -6.00 -10.20 2.05
C GLY A 66 -6.06 -8.87 2.82
N VAL A 67 -7.10 -8.07 2.58
CA VAL A 67 -7.28 -6.76 3.22
C VAL A 67 -8.04 -6.92 4.53
N ILE A 68 -7.43 -6.49 5.63
CA ILE A 68 -8.08 -6.42 6.93
C ILE A 68 -8.90 -5.12 6.98
N ILE A 69 -10.20 -5.24 7.18
CA ILE A 69 -11.09 -4.10 7.34
C ILE A 69 -10.90 -3.54 8.74
N SER A 70 -10.35 -2.34 8.82
CA SER A 70 -10.10 -1.61 10.07
C SER A 70 -10.15 -0.11 9.81
N ASP A 71 -10.31 0.67 10.86
CA ASP A 71 -10.31 2.14 10.77
C ASP A 71 -9.01 2.66 10.14
N THR A 72 -7.89 2.02 10.43
CA THR A 72 -6.59 2.41 9.86
C THR A 72 -6.52 2.19 8.35
N ASN A 73 -7.04 1.05 7.85
CA ASN A 73 -7.00 0.75 6.42
C ASN A 73 -8.02 1.53 5.60
N PHE A 74 -9.11 1.97 6.23
CA PHE A 74 -10.19 2.67 5.54
C PHE A 74 -10.30 4.14 5.99
N ALA A 75 -9.32 4.64 6.73
CA ALA A 75 -9.20 6.04 7.20
C ALA A 75 -10.52 6.58 7.76
N VAL A 76 -11.21 5.77 8.57
CA VAL A 76 -12.54 6.09 9.13
C VAL A 76 -13.63 6.27 8.06
N SER A 77 -13.28 6.13 6.79
CA SER A 77 -14.16 6.37 5.63
C SER A 77 -14.94 5.14 5.18
N GLY A 78 -14.95 4.05 5.92
CA GLY A 78 -15.66 2.81 5.58
C GLY A 78 -17.16 2.96 5.30
N LYS A 79 -17.73 4.18 5.48
CA LYS A 79 -19.10 4.50 5.14
C LYS A 79 -19.35 4.62 3.63
N HIS A 80 -18.32 4.84 2.85
CA HIS A 80 -18.43 5.01 1.40
C HIS A 80 -18.27 3.71 0.62
N ILE A 81 -17.86 2.62 1.28
CA ILE A 81 -17.71 1.30 0.67
C ILE A 81 -18.84 0.39 1.10
N ASP A 82 -19.69 -0.03 0.15
CA ASP A 82 -20.73 -1.02 0.43
C ASP A 82 -20.14 -2.44 0.36
N LEU A 83 -19.84 -3.00 1.52
CA LEU A 83 -19.29 -4.34 1.65
C LEU A 83 -20.16 -5.46 1.07
N ARG A 84 -21.45 -5.19 0.82
CA ARG A 84 -22.36 -6.15 0.17
C ARG A 84 -22.01 -6.37 -1.31
N HIS A 85 -21.36 -5.39 -1.93
CA HIS A 85 -20.91 -5.44 -3.33
C HIS A 85 -19.43 -5.77 -3.43
N THR A 86 -18.84 -6.35 -2.39
CA THR A 86 -17.43 -6.73 -2.38
C THR A 86 -17.24 -8.23 -2.35
N ILE A 87 -16.12 -8.69 -2.90
CA ILE A 87 -15.55 -10.00 -2.65
C ILE A 87 -14.40 -9.80 -1.66
N GLN A 88 -14.52 -10.39 -0.48
CA GLN A 88 -13.50 -10.31 0.56
C GLN A 88 -12.83 -11.68 0.68
N ALA A 89 -11.55 -11.74 0.34
CA ALA A 89 -10.75 -12.95 0.45
C ALA A 89 -9.67 -12.75 1.52
N LEU A 90 -9.77 -13.52 2.57
CA LEU A 90 -8.79 -13.63 3.65
C LEU A 90 -8.27 -15.06 3.72
N GLU A 91 -7.28 -15.33 4.60
CA GLU A 91 -6.83 -16.70 4.87
C GLU A 91 -8.03 -17.60 5.23
N ALA A 92 -8.17 -18.67 4.49
CA ALA A 92 -9.20 -19.71 4.69
C ALA A 92 -10.67 -19.22 4.63
N ARG A 93 -10.95 -18.03 4.10
CA ARG A 93 -12.32 -17.53 4.01
C ARG A 93 -12.54 -16.58 2.85
N VAL A 94 -13.64 -16.79 2.13
CA VAL A 94 -14.12 -15.87 1.09
C VAL A 94 -15.54 -15.44 1.44
N THR A 95 -15.81 -14.15 1.47
CA THR A 95 -17.14 -13.58 1.68
C THR A 95 -17.57 -12.80 0.44
N MET A 96 -18.77 -13.09 -0.06
CA MET A 96 -19.39 -12.42 -1.22
C MET A 96 -20.79 -11.97 -0.79
N GLY A 97 -20.97 -10.68 -0.60
CA GLY A 97 -22.20 -10.15 -0.04
C GLY A 97 -22.51 -10.77 1.34
N TYR A 98 -23.60 -11.53 1.42
CA TYR A 98 -24.03 -12.20 2.66
C TYR A 98 -23.54 -13.65 2.79
N HIS A 99 -22.87 -14.19 1.79
CA HIS A 99 -22.43 -15.58 1.77
C HIS A 99 -20.96 -15.67 2.17
N THR A 100 -20.67 -16.55 3.11
CA THR A 100 -19.30 -16.85 3.54
C THR A 100 -18.97 -18.30 3.24
N TYR A 101 -17.85 -18.50 2.56
CA TYR A 101 -17.28 -19.78 2.22
C TYR A 101 -16.03 -19.98 3.08
N ALA A 102 -16.07 -20.98 3.94
CA ALA A 102 -14.94 -21.36 4.79
C ALA A 102 -13.99 -22.33 4.06
N ASP A 103 -12.82 -22.50 4.64
CA ASP A 103 -11.82 -23.48 4.19
C ASP A 103 -11.34 -23.28 2.75
N ILE A 104 -11.34 -22.03 2.27
CA ILE A 104 -10.76 -21.64 0.99
C ILE A 104 -9.47 -20.85 1.27
N PRO A 105 -8.29 -21.48 1.19
CA PRO A 105 -7.02 -20.77 1.31
C PRO A 105 -6.87 -19.68 0.25
N LEU A 106 -6.23 -18.58 0.62
CA LEU A 106 -6.09 -17.42 -0.28
C LEU A 106 -5.29 -17.76 -1.55
N ASP A 107 -4.25 -18.57 -1.42
CA ASP A 107 -3.46 -19.07 -2.55
C ASP A 107 -4.28 -19.94 -3.49
N ALA A 108 -5.08 -20.87 -2.95
CA ALA A 108 -5.96 -21.73 -3.73
C ALA A 108 -7.03 -20.92 -4.49
N LEU A 109 -7.55 -19.86 -3.89
CA LEU A 109 -8.48 -18.94 -4.55
C LEU A 109 -7.81 -18.26 -5.74
N ILE A 110 -6.63 -17.66 -5.52
CA ILE A 110 -5.91 -16.94 -6.57
C ILE A 110 -5.51 -17.89 -7.70
N ASP A 111 -4.98 -19.08 -7.40
CA ASP A 111 -4.64 -20.09 -8.38
C ASP A 111 -5.87 -20.56 -9.18
N GLY A 112 -6.98 -20.77 -8.47
CA GLY A 112 -8.24 -21.14 -9.09
C GLY A 112 -8.80 -20.07 -10.03
N LEU A 113 -8.62 -18.79 -9.71
CA LEU A 113 -8.98 -17.67 -10.58
C LEU A 113 -8.05 -17.58 -11.78
N LEU A 114 -6.74 -17.64 -11.58
CA LEU A 114 -5.75 -17.62 -12.67
C LEU A 114 -5.97 -18.76 -13.69
N ALA A 115 -6.40 -19.93 -13.22
CA ALA A 115 -6.70 -21.05 -14.10
C ALA A 115 -7.96 -20.85 -14.96
N ARG A 116 -8.86 -19.95 -14.58
CA ARG A 116 -10.17 -19.75 -15.21
C ARG A 116 -10.33 -18.44 -15.95
N VAL A 117 -9.58 -17.42 -15.54
CA VAL A 117 -9.66 -16.09 -16.14
C VAL A 117 -8.84 -16.07 -17.42
N PRO A 118 -9.45 -15.83 -18.59
CA PRO A 118 -8.70 -15.63 -19.84
C PRO A 118 -7.87 -14.35 -19.74
N HIS A 119 -6.87 -14.21 -20.60
CA HIS A 119 -6.21 -12.92 -20.77
C HIS A 119 -7.22 -11.90 -21.30
N ALA A 120 -7.35 -10.77 -20.62
CA ALA A 120 -8.11 -9.66 -21.16
C ALA A 120 -7.25 -8.94 -22.22
N ASP A 121 -7.83 -8.64 -23.36
CA ASP A 121 -7.20 -7.79 -24.37
C ASP A 121 -7.36 -6.29 -24.03
N ALA A 122 -8.07 -5.99 -22.96
CA ALA A 122 -8.32 -4.62 -22.54
C ALA A 122 -7.08 -4.06 -21.79
N HIS A 123 -6.43 -3.10 -22.41
CA HIS A 123 -5.45 -2.28 -21.70
C HIS A 123 -6.19 -1.23 -20.87
N PHE A 124 -6.11 -1.37 -19.57
CA PHE A 124 -6.58 -0.35 -18.66
C PHE A 124 -5.50 0.73 -18.56
N THR A 125 -5.73 1.87 -19.19
CA THR A 125 -4.87 3.05 -19.03
C THR A 125 -5.52 3.97 -18.00
N VAL A 126 -4.92 4.05 -16.83
CA VAL A 126 -5.25 5.07 -15.84
C VAL A 126 -4.03 5.95 -15.66
N ASP A 127 -4.26 7.26 -15.66
CA ASP A 127 -3.22 8.21 -15.29
C ASP A 127 -2.85 7.95 -13.82
N ARG A 128 -1.63 7.50 -13.61
CA ARG A 128 -1.11 7.29 -12.25
C ARG A 128 -0.86 8.66 -11.63
N PRO A 129 -1.25 8.86 -10.37
CA PRO A 129 -0.88 10.08 -9.65
C PRO A 129 0.64 10.28 -9.69
N ALA A 130 1.07 11.47 -10.05
CA ALA A 130 2.48 11.82 -10.04
C ALA A 130 2.93 12.09 -8.60
N PHE A 131 4.04 11.50 -8.20
CA PHE A 131 4.68 11.83 -6.94
C PHE A 131 5.42 13.17 -7.06
N PRO A 132 5.54 13.95 -5.96
CA PRO A 132 6.22 15.24 -5.98
C PRO A 132 7.72 15.07 -6.27
N HIS A 133 8.25 15.90 -7.16
CA HIS A 133 9.67 15.98 -7.53
C HIS A 133 10.12 17.43 -7.74
N GLY A 134 11.42 17.63 -7.80
CA GLY A 134 12.02 18.92 -8.15
C GLY A 134 11.98 19.91 -7.00
N LEU A 135 12.41 19.47 -5.80
CA LEU A 135 12.49 20.33 -4.62
C LEU A 135 13.28 21.60 -4.91
N GLN A 136 12.67 22.75 -4.64
CA GLN A 136 13.33 24.05 -4.73
C GLN A 136 13.65 24.55 -3.32
N ALA A 137 14.91 24.88 -3.08
CA ALA A 137 15.31 25.50 -1.84
C ALA A 137 14.80 26.95 -1.78
N ASP A 138 14.08 27.28 -0.72
CA ASP A 138 13.59 28.62 -0.44
C ASP A 138 13.72 28.93 1.06
N GLU A 139 13.22 30.11 1.50
CA GLU A 139 13.21 30.52 2.91
C GLU A 139 11.93 30.10 3.67
N ALA A 140 11.05 29.32 3.06
CA ALA A 140 9.83 28.84 3.70
C ALA A 140 10.12 27.75 4.74
N THR A 141 9.19 27.57 5.66
CA THR A 141 9.26 26.46 6.62
C THR A 141 9.06 25.13 5.89
N ILE A 142 9.93 24.16 6.16
CA ILE A 142 9.86 22.82 5.59
C ILE A 142 8.51 22.17 5.93
N ALA A 143 7.78 21.75 4.91
CA ALA A 143 6.55 20.98 5.04
C ALA A 143 6.79 19.48 4.79
N PRO A 144 5.87 18.59 5.21
CA PRO A 144 5.95 17.15 4.91
C PRO A 144 6.09 16.84 3.40
N ALA A 145 5.44 17.63 2.54
CA ALA A 145 5.54 17.50 1.10
C ALA A 145 6.96 17.75 0.56
N ASP A 146 7.71 18.68 1.18
CA ASP A 146 9.09 18.96 0.80
C ASP A 146 10.01 17.77 1.13
N ILE A 147 9.72 17.10 2.25
CA ILE A 147 10.45 15.88 2.65
C ILE A 147 10.18 14.77 1.64
N ALA A 148 8.92 14.57 1.24
CA ALA A 148 8.56 13.56 0.25
C ALA A 148 9.22 13.87 -1.11
N CYS A 149 9.19 15.13 -1.54
CA CYS A 149 9.83 15.61 -2.76
C CYS A 149 11.35 15.33 -2.74
N ALA A 150 12.04 15.70 -1.66
CA ALA A 150 13.47 15.44 -1.50
C ALA A 150 13.82 13.95 -1.55
N VAL A 151 13.00 13.11 -0.93
CA VAL A 151 13.20 11.65 -0.96
C VAL A 151 12.98 11.08 -2.36
N ASN A 152 11.97 11.56 -3.07
CA ASN A 152 11.70 11.14 -4.45
C ASN A 152 12.85 11.55 -5.38
N ASP A 153 13.36 12.77 -5.24
CA ASP A 153 14.52 13.23 -6.00
C ASP A 153 15.78 12.40 -5.68
N LEU A 154 15.98 12.07 -4.40
CA LEU A 154 17.07 11.19 -3.98
C LEU A 154 16.96 9.80 -4.62
N MET A 155 15.75 9.21 -4.62
CA MET A 155 15.52 7.90 -5.21
C MET A 155 15.62 7.92 -6.75
N ALA A 156 15.22 9.01 -7.39
CA ALA A 156 15.40 9.19 -8.83
C ALA A 156 16.89 9.24 -9.22
N ALA A 157 17.73 9.87 -8.39
CA ALA A 157 19.16 9.98 -8.62
C ALA A 157 19.97 8.72 -8.27
N HIS A 158 19.56 7.97 -7.25
CA HIS A 158 20.37 6.89 -6.64
C HIS A 158 19.70 5.51 -6.63
N GLY A 159 18.49 5.41 -7.15
CA GLY A 159 17.69 4.18 -7.11
C GLY A 159 16.80 4.08 -5.87
N LYS A 160 15.82 3.18 -5.94
CA LYS A 160 14.83 2.98 -4.87
C LYS A 160 15.46 2.45 -3.59
N LEU A 161 15.06 3.02 -2.47
CA LEU A 161 15.44 2.62 -1.13
C LEU A 161 14.23 2.08 -0.38
N PRO A 162 14.35 0.99 0.40
CA PRO A 162 13.29 0.59 1.31
C PRO A 162 13.10 1.66 2.39
N ILE A 163 11.86 1.82 2.85
CA ILE A 163 11.49 2.81 3.87
C ILE A 163 11.06 2.09 5.13
N ALA A 164 11.58 2.53 6.27
CA ALA A 164 11.04 2.21 7.58
C ALA A 164 10.44 3.49 8.17
N SER A 165 9.14 3.51 8.39
CA SER A 165 8.44 4.69 8.91
C SER A 165 7.93 4.46 10.31
N ASP A 166 8.00 5.49 11.12
CA ASP A 166 7.26 5.58 12.37
C ASP A 166 5.82 6.04 12.10
N MET A 167 5.04 6.24 13.14
CA MET A 167 3.66 6.72 13.06
C MET A 167 3.54 8.24 12.91
N GLY A 168 2.31 8.70 12.79
CA GLY A 168 1.96 10.11 12.65
C GLY A 168 2.37 10.66 11.29
N ASP A 169 2.86 11.89 11.28
CA ASP A 169 3.25 12.59 10.05
C ASP A 169 4.31 11.84 9.22
N CYS A 170 5.16 11.06 9.87
CA CYS A 170 6.14 10.21 9.19
C CYS A 170 5.46 9.22 8.22
N LEU A 171 4.39 8.58 8.69
CA LEU A 171 3.68 7.59 7.88
C LEU A 171 2.84 8.26 6.78
N PHE A 172 2.22 9.41 7.07
CA PHE A 172 1.50 10.17 6.04
C PHE A 172 2.44 10.74 4.99
N THR A 173 3.58 11.31 5.39
CA THR A 173 4.64 11.75 4.45
C THR A 173 5.12 10.59 3.56
N ALA A 174 5.25 9.39 4.12
CA ALA A 174 5.63 8.21 3.34
C ALA A 174 4.62 7.85 2.24
N MET A 175 3.38 8.32 2.31
CA MET A 175 2.39 8.08 1.26
C MET A 175 2.66 8.90 -0.01
N ASP A 176 3.31 10.05 0.12
CA ASP A 176 3.70 10.92 -1.00
C ASP A 176 5.08 10.57 -1.58
N ILE A 177 5.74 9.55 -1.05
CA ILE A 177 6.98 9.02 -1.61
C ILE A 177 6.65 7.95 -2.67
N GLU A 178 7.44 7.84 -3.73
CA GLU A 178 7.30 6.81 -4.76
C GLU A 178 7.19 5.40 -4.17
N HIS A 179 6.44 4.53 -4.84
CA HIS A 179 6.24 3.16 -4.37
C HIS A 179 7.56 2.40 -4.28
N THR A 180 7.89 2.00 -3.07
CA THR A 180 9.01 1.14 -2.71
C THR A 180 8.59 0.25 -1.54
N ALA A 181 9.45 -0.70 -1.15
CA ALA A 181 9.21 -1.51 0.04
C ALA A 181 9.05 -0.59 1.26
N LEU A 182 7.95 -0.74 2.00
CA LEU A 182 7.66 0.02 3.20
C LEU A 182 7.37 -0.91 4.37
N VAL A 183 7.94 -0.61 5.52
CA VAL A 183 7.56 -1.20 6.81
C VAL A 183 7.17 -0.09 7.78
N ALA A 184 6.02 -0.23 8.43
CA ALA A 184 5.47 0.75 9.36
C ALA A 184 4.50 0.07 10.35
N PRO A 185 4.26 0.65 11.55
CA PRO A 185 3.41 0.07 12.58
C PRO A 185 1.92 0.36 12.32
N GLY A 186 1.42 0.07 11.13
CA GLY A 186 0.12 0.48 10.63
C GLY A 186 -1.09 -0.11 11.36
N TYR A 187 -0.93 -1.16 12.18
CA TYR A 187 -2.06 -1.79 12.87
C TYR A 187 -2.31 -1.21 14.27
N TYR A 188 -1.25 -1.11 15.08
CA TYR A 188 -1.37 -0.67 16.48
C TYR A 188 -0.87 0.77 16.70
N ALA A 189 -0.23 1.36 15.69
CA ALA A 189 0.29 2.72 15.75
C ALA A 189 1.37 2.95 16.83
N THR A 190 2.26 1.98 17.02
CA THR A 190 3.33 2.04 18.03
C THR A 190 4.39 3.08 17.62
N MET A 191 4.54 4.11 18.43
CA MET A 191 5.64 5.08 18.28
C MET A 191 6.98 4.46 18.69
N GLY A 192 8.08 4.90 18.03
CA GLY A 192 9.41 4.35 18.22
C GLY A 192 9.71 3.10 17.39
N PHE A 193 8.80 2.69 16.53
CA PHE A 193 8.94 1.52 15.67
C PHE A 193 9.98 1.71 14.55
N GLY A 194 10.08 2.92 14.00
CA GLY A 194 10.85 3.20 12.77
C GLY A 194 12.31 2.80 12.85
N VAL A 195 13.00 3.11 13.94
CA VAL A 195 14.43 2.81 14.12
C VAL A 195 14.69 1.31 14.18
N PRO A 196 14.09 0.54 15.11
CA PRO A 196 14.30 -0.91 15.16
C PRO A 196 13.83 -1.64 13.90
N ALA A 197 12.75 -1.16 13.26
CA ALA A 197 12.30 -1.70 11.98
C ALA A 197 13.33 -1.47 10.87
N GLY A 198 13.95 -0.30 10.81
CA GLY A 198 15.03 -0.01 9.87
C GLY A 198 16.23 -0.94 10.05
N LEU A 199 16.63 -1.22 11.29
CA LEU A 199 17.66 -2.21 11.58
C LEU A 199 17.26 -3.61 11.11
N GLY A 200 15.98 -3.98 11.30
CA GLY A 200 15.43 -5.24 10.83
C GLY A 200 15.45 -5.36 9.31
N VAL A 201 15.08 -4.30 8.59
CA VAL A 201 15.15 -4.25 7.11
C VAL A 201 16.59 -4.43 6.64
N GLN A 202 17.54 -3.68 7.22
CA GLN A 202 18.95 -3.82 6.89
C GLN A 202 19.47 -5.23 7.13
N ALA A 203 19.14 -5.83 8.26
CA ALA A 203 19.58 -7.17 8.62
C ALA A 203 18.98 -8.25 7.70
N ALA A 204 17.72 -8.11 7.31
CA ALA A 204 17.02 -9.09 6.49
C ALA A 204 17.37 -9.01 5.00
N THR A 205 17.61 -7.80 4.47
CA THR A 205 17.77 -7.56 3.03
C THR A 205 19.18 -7.18 2.60
N GLY A 206 20.04 -6.78 3.55
CA GLY A 206 21.34 -6.16 3.26
C GLY A 206 21.26 -4.74 2.70
N GLN A 207 20.04 -4.24 2.44
CA GLN A 207 19.82 -2.89 1.90
C GLN A 207 19.69 -1.88 3.03
N ARG A 208 20.31 -0.72 2.87
CA ARG A 208 20.16 0.40 3.82
C ARG A 208 18.81 1.07 3.61
N PRO A 209 17.89 1.04 4.60
CA PRO A 209 16.63 1.74 4.49
C PRO A 209 16.76 3.24 4.77
N LEU A 210 15.84 4.02 4.23
CA LEU A 210 15.54 5.35 4.75
C LEU A 210 14.60 5.21 5.95
N ILE A 211 14.90 5.91 7.05
CA ILE A 211 14.07 5.87 8.26
C ILE A 211 13.40 7.23 8.43
N LEU A 212 12.06 7.23 8.49
CA LEU A 212 11.26 8.40 8.83
C LEU A 212 10.81 8.25 10.29
N VAL A 213 11.26 9.13 11.14
CA VAL A 213 11.00 9.08 12.59
C VAL A 213 10.96 10.48 13.17
N GLY A 214 9.95 10.76 14.01
CA GLY A 214 9.89 11.99 14.80
C GLY A 214 10.86 11.94 15.98
N ASP A 215 11.26 13.11 16.47
CA ASP A 215 12.20 13.27 17.57
C ASP A 215 11.74 12.58 18.87
N GLY A 216 10.45 12.71 19.20
CA GLY A 216 9.86 12.02 20.35
C GLY A 216 9.83 10.50 20.19
N ALA A 217 9.46 10.02 19.01
CA ALA A 217 9.44 8.58 18.69
C ALA A 217 10.87 8.00 18.70
N PHE A 218 11.84 8.73 18.20
CA PHE A 218 13.25 8.33 18.26
C PHE A 218 13.71 8.10 19.70
N GLN A 219 13.32 8.98 20.63
CA GLN A 219 13.68 8.85 22.04
C GLN A 219 13.05 7.63 22.74
N MET A 220 11.96 7.08 22.20
CA MET A 220 11.30 5.92 22.78
C MET A 220 12.06 4.61 22.58
N THR A 221 12.78 4.46 21.48
CA THR A 221 13.49 3.22 21.14
C THR A 221 14.87 3.43 20.50
N GLY A 222 15.35 4.66 20.43
CA GLY A 222 16.62 5.03 19.80
C GLY A 222 17.87 4.87 20.70
N TRP A 223 17.76 4.13 21.79
CA TRP A 223 18.85 3.94 22.79
C TRP A 223 19.87 2.92 22.33
#